data_988fb51662fef17d082dd5bb695d35b9
#
_entry.id   988fb51662fef17d082dd5bb695d35b9
#
_cell.length_a   1.000
_cell.length_b   1.000
_cell.length_c   1.000
_cell.angle_alpha   90.00
_cell.angle_beta   90.00
_cell.angle_gamma   90.00
#
_symmetry.space_group_name_H-M   'P 1'
#
loop_
_entity.id
_entity.type
_entity.pdbx_description
1 polymer ?
#
loop_
_entity_poly.entity_id
_entity_poly.type
_entity_poly.pdbx_seq_one_letter_code
_entity_poly.pdbx_strand_id
1 'polypeptide(L)'
;MSEPRFTTLTPETMTADQKRVADAIQSGPRGAGLRGPFNALLRSPELCDLVQRLGAFVRFGTSIPQRLNEVASIIAGRKWTAQYEFYAHRRLALEAGLSPADAIAANQRPASMAKDEEAVYDFVSELLATGSVSDPTFQRVNDTFGERGVVDLVGTVGYYSLVSMTLHVAQMPLPAGVMPPLK
;
A
#
# COMPACT_ATOMS: atom_id res chain seq x y z
N MET A 1 13.97 2.44 -19.07
CA MET A 1 12.75 2.52 -18.23
C MET A 1 11.62 2.87 -19.19
N SER A 2 10.47 2.17 -19.11
CA SER A 2 9.30 2.49 -19.92
C SER A 2 8.72 3.84 -19.49
N GLU A 3 8.21 4.61 -20.45
CA GLU A 3 7.52 5.86 -20.16
C GLU A 3 6.15 5.60 -19.51
N PRO A 4 5.66 6.51 -18.63
CA PRO A 4 4.32 6.39 -18.06
C PRO A 4 3.25 6.33 -19.17
N ARG A 5 2.29 5.40 -19.03
CA ARG A 5 1.20 5.28 -20.01
C ARG A 5 0.19 6.42 -19.96
N PHE A 6 0.06 7.06 -18.80
CA PHE A 6 -0.85 8.18 -18.62
C PHE A 6 -0.08 9.50 -18.62
N THR A 7 -0.54 10.44 -19.43
CA THR A 7 0.00 11.81 -19.40
C THR A 7 -0.17 12.43 -18.01
N THR A 8 0.74 13.31 -17.62
CA THR A 8 0.60 14.03 -16.36
C THR A 8 -0.59 14.99 -16.41
N LEU A 9 -1.50 14.88 -15.47
CA LEU A 9 -2.57 15.84 -15.26
C LEU A 9 -2.03 17.09 -14.56
N THR A 10 -2.32 18.24 -15.15
CA THR A 10 -2.05 19.54 -14.55
C THR A 10 -3.36 20.26 -14.24
N PRO A 11 -3.36 21.29 -13.37
CA PRO A 11 -4.58 22.06 -13.09
C PRO A 11 -5.30 22.56 -14.36
N GLU A 12 -4.55 22.84 -15.43
CA GLU A 12 -5.08 23.35 -16.72
C GLU A 12 -5.75 22.24 -17.54
N THR A 13 -5.30 21.00 -17.41
CA THR A 13 -5.78 19.84 -18.18
C THR A 13 -6.84 19.03 -17.47
N MET A 14 -7.06 19.26 -16.16
CA MET A 14 -8.06 18.57 -15.37
C MET A 14 -9.48 19.06 -15.66
N THR A 15 -10.43 18.13 -15.69
CA THR A 15 -11.86 18.45 -15.60
C THR A 15 -12.22 19.00 -14.21
N ALA A 16 -13.41 19.57 -14.06
CA ALA A 16 -13.90 20.08 -12.77
C ALA A 16 -13.94 18.98 -11.69
N ASP A 17 -14.38 17.76 -12.04
CA ASP A 17 -14.43 16.63 -11.10
C ASP A 17 -13.04 16.14 -10.71
N GLN A 18 -12.11 16.10 -11.66
CA GLN A 18 -10.72 15.76 -11.36
C GLN A 18 -10.09 16.78 -10.43
N LYS A 19 -10.30 18.08 -10.63
CA LYS A 19 -9.83 19.15 -9.73
C LYS A 19 -10.40 18.97 -8.33
N ARG A 20 -11.71 18.80 -8.21
CA ARG A 20 -12.38 18.59 -6.91
C ARG A 20 -11.75 17.45 -6.12
N VAL A 21 -11.48 16.31 -6.77
CA VAL A 21 -10.86 15.15 -6.10
C VAL A 21 -9.38 15.39 -5.81
N ALA A 22 -8.65 16.03 -6.71
CA ALA A 22 -7.26 16.42 -6.50
C ALA A 22 -7.10 17.33 -5.29
N ASP A 23 -7.97 18.34 -5.14
CA ASP A 23 -8.00 19.26 -4.00
C ASP A 23 -8.32 18.52 -2.70
N ALA A 24 -9.26 17.56 -2.73
CA ALA A 24 -9.58 16.72 -1.58
C ALA A 24 -8.39 15.84 -1.14
N ILE A 25 -7.61 15.32 -2.08
CA ILE A 25 -6.38 14.57 -1.78
C ILE A 25 -5.32 15.47 -1.15
N GLN A 26 -5.13 16.68 -1.69
CA GLN A 26 -4.12 17.64 -1.20
C GLN A 26 -4.44 18.18 0.19
N SER A 27 -5.71 18.47 0.46
CA SER A 27 -6.18 18.97 1.76
C SER A 27 -6.37 17.88 2.81
N GLY A 28 -6.34 16.62 2.41
CA GLY A 28 -6.53 15.47 3.28
C GLY A 28 -5.28 15.14 4.13
N PRO A 29 -5.39 14.14 5.03
CA PRO A 29 -4.33 13.80 6.00
C PRO A 29 -3.04 13.29 5.34
N ARG A 30 -3.06 12.95 4.06
CA ARG A 30 -1.87 12.52 3.31
C ARG A 30 -0.95 13.66 2.92
N GLY A 31 -1.50 14.85 2.62
CA GLY A 31 -0.76 16.07 2.26
C GLY A 31 0.20 15.94 1.07
N ALA A 32 0.10 14.87 0.29
CA ALA A 32 1.19 14.40 -0.57
C ALA A 32 1.05 14.80 -2.05
N GLY A 33 0.05 15.59 -2.42
CA GLY A 33 -0.22 15.90 -3.82
C GLY A 33 -0.57 14.65 -4.65
N LEU A 34 -0.51 14.75 -5.96
CA LEU A 34 -0.92 13.70 -6.90
C LEU A 34 0.22 12.71 -7.22
N ARG A 35 0.92 12.22 -6.20
CA ARG A 35 2.01 11.25 -6.36
C ARG A 35 1.48 9.82 -6.44
N GLY A 36 2.33 8.92 -6.96
CA GLY A 36 2.02 7.49 -7.03
C GLY A 36 0.82 7.19 -7.93
N PRO A 37 -0.21 6.48 -7.46
CA PRO A 37 -1.31 6.01 -8.29
C PRO A 37 -2.29 7.11 -8.69
N PHE A 38 -2.28 8.29 -8.05
CA PHE A 38 -3.35 9.28 -8.17
C PHE A 38 -3.47 9.90 -9.55
N ASN A 39 -2.35 10.12 -10.26
CA ASN A 39 -2.43 10.59 -11.64
C ASN A 39 -3.21 9.63 -12.54
N ALA A 40 -3.05 8.32 -12.34
CA ALA A 40 -3.80 7.31 -13.07
C ALA A 40 -5.27 7.23 -12.60
N LEU A 41 -5.51 7.17 -11.28
CA LEU A 41 -6.83 7.04 -10.67
C LEU A 41 -7.74 8.23 -11.02
N LEU A 42 -7.21 9.43 -11.14
CA LEU A 42 -7.98 10.62 -11.53
C LEU A 42 -8.63 10.53 -12.92
N ARG A 43 -8.30 9.52 -13.74
CA ARG A 43 -9.05 9.24 -14.98
C ARG A 43 -10.47 8.75 -14.71
N SER A 44 -10.72 8.28 -13.48
CA SER A 44 -12.05 7.94 -12.96
C SER A 44 -12.21 8.67 -11.63
N PRO A 45 -12.70 9.93 -11.62
CA PRO A 45 -12.72 10.79 -10.43
C PRO A 45 -13.52 10.18 -9.28
N GLU A 46 -14.64 9.55 -9.58
CA GLU A 46 -15.49 8.90 -8.56
C GLU A 46 -14.76 7.73 -7.89
N LEU A 47 -14.10 6.87 -8.68
CA LEU A 47 -13.29 5.78 -8.15
C LEU A 47 -12.11 6.34 -7.36
N CYS A 48 -11.43 7.36 -7.88
CA CYS A 48 -10.31 8.01 -7.20
C CYS A 48 -10.72 8.54 -5.82
N ASP A 49 -11.88 9.17 -5.70
CA ASP A 49 -12.39 9.70 -4.43
C ASP A 49 -12.66 8.58 -3.41
N LEU A 50 -13.25 7.47 -3.84
CA LEU A 50 -13.46 6.31 -2.98
C LEU A 50 -12.11 5.69 -2.53
N VAL A 51 -11.19 5.51 -3.46
CA VAL A 51 -9.88 4.91 -3.20
C VAL A 51 -9.03 5.81 -2.30
N GLN A 52 -9.02 7.13 -2.50
CA GLN A 52 -8.26 8.03 -1.66
C GLN A 52 -8.79 8.06 -0.21
N ARG A 53 -10.11 8.00 -0.01
CA ARG A 53 -10.73 7.93 1.33
C ARG A 53 -10.42 6.59 2.01
N LEU A 54 -10.57 5.47 1.29
CA LEU A 54 -10.16 4.16 1.79
C LEU A 54 -8.70 4.16 2.20
N GLY A 55 -7.82 4.71 1.36
CA GLY A 55 -6.41 4.75 1.67
C GLY A 55 -6.05 5.71 2.81
N ALA A 56 -6.82 6.77 3.06
CA ALA A 56 -6.66 7.59 4.26
C ALA A 56 -7.06 6.79 5.52
N PHE A 57 -8.15 6.04 5.46
CA PHE A 57 -8.57 5.14 6.54
C PHE A 57 -7.51 4.06 6.81
N VAL A 58 -7.05 3.36 5.77
CA VAL A 58 -6.03 2.30 5.89
C VAL A 58 -4.75 2.83 6.56
N ARG A 59 -4.33 4.06 6.26
CA ARG A 59 -3.10 4.62 6.84
C ARG A 59 -3.27 5.18 8.25
N PHE A 60 -4.44 5.71 8.60
CA PHE A 60 -4.59 6.53 9.79
C PHE A 60 -5.78 6.15 10.68
N GLY A 61 -6.70 5.31 10.22
CA GLY A 61 -7.97 5.01 10.89
C GLY A 61 -8.18 3.56 11.28
N THR A 62 -7.31 2.64 10.89
CA THR A 62 -7.42 1.22 11.27
C THR A 62 -7.12 1.00 12.74
N SER A 63 -7.62 -0.10 13.27
CA SER A 63 -7.28 -0.58 14.63
C SER A 63 -5.88 -1.22 14.71
N ILE A 64 -5.26 -1.49 13.56
CA ILE A 64 -3.90 -2.04 13.45
C ILE A 64 -2.88 -0.92 13.68
N PRO A 65 -1.88 -1.10 14.54
CA PRO A 65 -0.79 -0.15 14.70
C PRO A 65 -0.12 0.21 13.36
N GLN A 66 0.18 1.50 13.14
CA GLN A 66 0.68 1.98 11.85
C GLN A 66 1.90 1.21 11.35
N ARG A 67 2.85 0.86 12.24
CA ARG A 67 4.02 0.07 11.87
C ARG A 67 3.64 -1.28 11.24
N LEU A 68 2.57 -1.92 11.71
CA LEU A 68 2.09 -3.19 11.19
C LEU A 68 1.32 -3.03 9.87
N ASN A 69 0.63 -1.91 9.67
CA ASN A 69 0.10 -1.55 8.35
C ASN A 69 1.22 -1.39 7.32
N GLU A 70 2.39 -0.85 7.72
CA GLU A 70 3.55 -0.78 6.81
C GLU A 70 4.11 -2.18 6.48
N VAL A 71 4.12 -3.13 7.43
CA VAL A 71 4.45 -4.54 7.14
C VAL A 71 3.52 -5.10 6.06
N ALA A 72 2.21 -4.94 6.24
CA ALA A 72 1.21 -5.42 5.29
C ALA A 72 1.38 -4.78 3.90
N SER A 73 1.66 -3.47 3.85
CA SER A 73 1.82 -2.73 2.59
C SER A 73 3.06 -3.17 1.81
N ILE A 74 4.21 -3.37 2.49
CA ILE A 74 5.44 -3.81 1.80
C ILE A 74 5.37 -5.27 1.34
N ILE A 75 4.67 -6.15 2.08
CA ILE A 75 4.40 -7.52 1.63
C ILE A 75 3.53 -7.51 0.37
N ALA A 76 2.44 -6.72 0.36
CA ALA A 76 1.60 -6.57 -0.81
C ALA A 76 2.38 -5.99 -1.99
N GLY A 77 3.15 -4.92 -1.78
CA GLY A 77 4.03 -4.34 -2.79
C GLY A 77 5.04 -5.35 -3.35
N ARG A 78 5.63 -6.18 -2.49
CA ARG A 78 6.56 -7.26 -2.92
C ARG A 78 5.85 -8.33 -3.72
N LYS A 79 4.68 -8.79 -3.26
CA LYS A 79 3.89 -9.82 -3.98
C LYS A 79 3.58 -9.41 -5.41
N TRP A 80 3.24 -8.14 -5.63
CA TRP A 80 2.98 -7.57 -6.95
C TRP A 80 4.25 -7.12 -7.67
N THR A 81 5.43 -7.17 -7.05
CA THR A 81 6.68 -6.59 -7.57
C THR A 81 6.51 -5.10 -7.95
N ALA A 82 5.67 -4.40 -7.17
CA ALA A 82 5.34 -2.99 -7.40
C ALA A 82 6.47 -2.09 -6.85
N GLN A 83 7.44 -1.78 -7.71
CA GLN A 83 8.66 -1.05 -7.35
C GLN A 83 8.38 0.27 -6.65
N TYR A 84 7.45 1.08 -7.19
CA TYR A 84 7.11 2.39 -6.62
C TYR A 84 6.44 2.25 -5.25
N GLU A 85 5.49 1.32 -5.10
CA GLU A 85 4.79 1.08 -3.84
C GLU A 85 5.74 0.62 -2.75
N PHE A 86 6.56 -0.37 -3.08
CA PHE A 86 7.57 -0.87 -2.15
C PHE A 86 8.57 0.22 -1.75
N TYR A 87 9.05 1.02 -2.70
CA TYR A 87 9.94 2.15 -2.43
C TYR A 87 9.32 3.15 -1.44
N ALA A 88 8.08 3.54 -1.67
CA ALA A 88 7.40 4.53 -0.84
C ALA A 88 7.17 4.03 0.59
N HIS A 89 6.70 2.79 0.74
CA HIS A 89 6.36 2.20 2.04
C HIS A 89 7.55 1.63 2.79
N ARG A 90 8.62 1.15 2.10
CA ARG A 90 9.85 0.73 2.76
C ARG A 90 10.47 1.85 3.62
N ARG A 91 10.47 3.08 3.12
CA ARG A 91 10.94 4.23 3.90
C ARG A 91 10.11 4.43 5.16
N LEU A 92 8.79 4.41 5.06
CA LEU A 92 7.89 4.55 6.20
C LEU A 92 8.03 3.38 7.19
N ALA A 93 8.20 2.17 6.70
CA ALA A 93 8.46 0.99 7.51
C ALA A 93 9.75 1.13 8.33
N LEU A 94 10.83 1.58 7.72
CA LEU A 94 12.11 1.81 8.40
C LEU A 94 12.01 2.95 9.42
N GLU A 95 11.33 4.04 9.10
CA GLU A 95 11.06 5.16 10.03
C GLU A 95 10.21 4.70 11.23
N ALA A 96 9.33 3.72 11.03
CA ALA A 96 8.55 3.09 12.09
C ALA A 96 9.33 2.01 12.89
N GLY A 97 10.61 1.81 12.60
CA GLY A 97 11.49 0.87 13.32
C GLY A 97 11.40 -0.58 12.86
N LEU A 98 10.88 -0.84 11.66
CA LEU A 98 10.78 -2.20 11.11
C LEU A 98 12.12 -2.63 10.48
N SER A 99 12.80 -3.59 11.12
CA SER A 99 14.00 -4.24 10.57
C SER A 99 13.72 -5.27 9.45
N PRO A 100 12.49 -5.82 9.30
CA PRO A 100 12.22 -6.89 8.32
C PRO A 100 12.17 -6.45 6.85
N ALA A 101 12.16 -5.16 6.55
CA ALA A 101 11.93 -4.64 5.19
C ALA A 101 12.89 -5.21 4.12
N ASP A 102 14.15 -5.44 4.46
CA ASP A 102 15.14 -5.95 3.51
C ASP A 102 14.95 -7.45 3.21
N ALA A 103 14.55 -8.26 4.21
CA ALA A 103 14.21 -9.65 3.99
C ALA A 103 12.95 -9.78 3.12
N ILE A 104 11.94 -8.94 3.37
CA ILE A 104 10.73 -8.88 2.54
C ILE A 104 11.08 -8.46 1.10
N ALA A 105 11.96 -7.49 0.90
CA ALA A 105 12.45 -7.10 -0.43
C ALA A 105 13.12 -8.27 -1.16
N ALA A 106 13.88 -9.10 -0.43
CA ALA A 106 14.50 -10.30 -0.96
C ALA A 106 13.55 -11.49 -1.14
N ASN A 107 12.25 -11.31 -0.86
CA ASN A 107 11.23 -12.37 -0.84
C ASN A 107 11.55 -13.48 0.17
N GLN A 108 12.09 -13.09 1.32
CA GLN A 108 12.45 -14.00 2.40
C GLN A 108 11.65 -13.67 3.66
N ARG A 109 11.33 -14.71 4.44
CA ARG A 109 10.78 -14.49 5.76
C ARG A 109 11.84 -13.84 6.65
N PRO A 110 11.55 -12.72 7.32
CA PRO A 110 12.48 -12.12 8.27
C PRO A 110 12.87 -13.10 9.38
N ALA A 111 14.15 -13.14 9.74
CA ALA A 111 14.67 -14.06 10.76
C ALA A 111 14.24 -13.68 12.19
N SER A 112 13.93 -12.39 12.41
CA SER A 112 13.51 -11.87 13.71
C SER A 112 12.37 -10.88 13.51
N MET A 113 11.25 -11.15 14.17
CA MET A 113 10.06 -10.30 14.21
C MET A 113 9.47 -10.33 15.62
N ALA A 114 8.80 -9.25 16.03
CA ALA A 114 7.96 -9.27 17.21
C ALA A 114 6.73 -10.18 16.95
N LYS A 115 6.10 -10.70 18.00
CA LYS A 115 4.96 -11.65 17.86
C LYS A 115 3.80 -11.09 17.03
N ASP A 116 3.52 -9.81 17.17
CA ASP A 116 2.47 -9.12 16.40
C ASP A 116 2.88 -8.89 14.94
N GLU A 117 4.17 -8.65 14.67
CA GLU A 117 4.71 -8.60 13.31
C GLU A 117 4.64 -9.96 12.63
N GLU A 118 4.96 -11.05 13.36
CA GLU A 118 4.81 -12.42 12.85
C GLU A 118 3.36 -12.73 12.47
N ALA A 119 2.41 -12.36 13.35
CA ALA A 119 0.99 -12.59 13.08
C ALA A 119 0.53 -11.88 11.79
N VAL A 120 0.92 -10.61 11.62
CA VAL A 120 0.59 -9.83 10.41
C VAL A 120 1.33 -10.38 9.19
N TYR A 121 2.62 -10.70 9.31
CA TYR A 121 3.41 -11.25 8.21
C TYR A 121 2.81 -12.55 7.68
N ASP A 122 2.51 -13.49 8.58
CA ASP A 122 1.96 -14.80 8.19
C ASP A 122 0.57 -14.64 7.56
N PHE A 123 -0.30 -13.82 8.17
CA PHE A 123 -1.63 -13.56 7.65
C PHE A 123 -1.60 -12.97 6.23
N VAL A 124 -0.84 -11.91 6.04
CA VAL A 124 -0.76 -11.21 4.75
C VAL A 124 -0.12 -12.10 3.69
N SER A 125 0.94 -12.82 4.05
CA SER A 125 1.65 -13.71 3.14
C SER A 125 0.76 -14.87 2.69
N GLU A 126 0.03 -15.50 3.62
CA GLU A 126 -0.89 -16.60 3.34
C GLU A 126 -2.07 -16.13 2.49
N LEU A 127 -2.71 -15.01 2.88
CA LEU A 127 -3.82 -14.42 2.13
C LEU A 127 -3.44 -14.12 0.67
N LEU A 128 -2.29 -13.49 0.47
CA LEU A 128 -1.82 -13.15 -0.89
C LEU A 128 -1.35 -14.37 -1.70
N ALA A 129 -0.94 -15.45 -1.04
CA ALA A 129 -0.51 -16.66 -1.72
C ALA A 129 -1.67 -17.54 -2.17
N THR A 130 -2.72 -17.66 -1.34
CA THR A 130 -3.80 -18.66 -1.49
C THR A 130 -5.18 -18.06 -1.73
N GLY A 131 -5.37 -16.77 -1.45
CA GLY A 131 -6.68 -16.09 -1.45
C GLY A 131 -7.50 -16.34 -0.18
N SER A 132 -6.94 -17.03 0.82
CA SER A 132 -7.58 -17.35 2.09
C SER A 132 -6.53 -17.39 3.20
N VAL A 133 -6.97 -17.62 4.43
CA VAL A 133 -6.07 -17.89 5.58
C VAL A 133 -6.56 -19.12 6.33
N SER A 134 -5.64 -19.90 6.89
CA SER A 134 -5.95 -21.04 7.74
C SER A 134 -6.49 -20.59 9.12
N ASP A 135 -7.24 -21.47 9.79
CA ASP A 135 -7.77 -21.19 11.13
C ASP A 135 -6.69 -20.76 12.13
N PRO A 136 -5.51 -21.41 12.21
CA PRO A 136 -4.46 -20.98 13.11
C PRO A 136 -3.92 -19.57 12.82
N THR A 137 -3.81 -19.21 11.53
CA THR A 137 -3.37 -17.87 11.10
C THR A 137 -4.42 -16.82 11.43
N PHE A 138 -5.70 -17.12 11.14
CA PHE A 138 -6.83 -16.27 11.52
C PHE A 138 -6.84 -16.04 13.04
N GLN A 139 -6.76 -17.12 13.83
CA GLN A 139 -6.89 -17.04 15.29
C GLN A 139 -5.79 -16.17 15.91
N ARG A 140 -4.54 -16.27 15.43
CA ARG A 140 -3.44 -15.42 15.95
C ARG A 140 -3.71 -13.92 15.73
N VAL A 141 -4.22 -13.53 14.58
CA VAL A 141 -4.56 -12.13 14.30
C VAL A 141 -5.77 -11.70 15.11
N ASN A 142 -6.79 -12.59 15.21
CA ASN A 142 -7.99 -12.31 15.98
C ASN A 142 -7.70 -12.17 17.49
N ASP A 143 -6.86 -13.01 18.07
CA ASP A 143 -6.44 -12.93 19.47
C ASP A 143 -5.66 -11.65 19.76
N THR A 144 -4.91 -11.14 18.78
CA THR A 144 -4.06 -9.96 18.95
C THR A 144 -4.82 -8.66 18.73
N PHE A 145 -5.71 -8.60 17.72
CA PHE A 145 -6.33 -7.35 17.22
C PHE A 145 -7.86 -7.40 17.17
N GLY A 146 -8.47 -8.55 17.50
CA GLY A 146 -9.92 -8.79 17.42
C GLY A 146 -10.42 -8.88 15.97
N GLU A 147 -11.70 -9.18 15.81
CA GLU A 147 -12.38 -9.30 14.50
C GLU A 147 -12.22 -8.03 13.65
N ARG A 148 -12.29 -6.87 14.28
CA ARG A 148 -12.06 -5.59 13.59
C ARG A 148 -10.68 -5.52 12.98
N GLY A 149 -9.64 -5.94 13.72
CA GLY A 149 -8.27 -5.96 13.22
C GLY A 149 -8.09 -6.90 12.03
N VAL A 150 -8.75 -8.07 12.05
CA VAL A 150 -8.76 -8.99 10.91
C VAL A 150 -9.34 -8.31 9.67
N VAL A 151 -10.50 -7.64 9.79
CA VAL A 151 -11.15 -6.95 8.66
C VAL A 151 -10.33 -5.75 8.18
N ASP A 152 -9.76 -4.96 9.11
CA ASP A 152 -8.88 -3.84 8.78
C ASP A 152 -7.63 -4.32 8.00
N LEU A 153 -7.07 -5.47 8.37
CA LEU A 153 -5.92 -6.05 7.70
C LEU A 153 -6.27 -6.55 6.28
N VAL A 154 -7.43 -7.19 6.10
CA VAL A 154 -7.94 -7.56 4.77
C VAL A 154 -8.13 -6.31 3.91
N GLY A 155 -8.71 -5.24 4.47
CA GLY A 155 -8.88 -3.95 3.79
C GLY A 155 -7.55 -3.34 3.37
N THR A 156 -6.54 -3.42 4.24
CA THR A 156 -5.17 -2.94 3.96
C THR A 156 -4.54 -3.71 2.79
N VAL A 157 -4.59 -5.03 2.81
CA VAL A 157 -4.05 -5.90 1.75
C VAL A 157 -4.76 -5.65 0.42
N GLY A 158 -6.10 -5.57 0.43
CA GLY A 158 -6.90 -5.28 -0.76
C GLY A 158 -6.58 -3.91 -1.35
N TYR A 159 -6.47 -2.89 -0.51
CA TYR A 159 -6.11 -1.53 -0.93
C TYR A 159 -4.74 -1.49 -1.60
N TYR A 160 -3.70 -2.04 -0.98
CA TYR A 160 -2.34 -2.01 -1.55
C TYR A 160 -2.19 -2.93 -2.76
N SER A 161 -2.99 -3.97 -2.89
CA SER A 161 -3.09 -4.76 -4.12
C SER A 161 -3.68 -3.94 -5.27
N LEU A 162 -4.78 -3.18 -5.03
CA LEU A 162 -5.37 -2.27 -6.02
C LEU A 162 -4.37 -1.19 -6.45
N VAL A 163 -3.69 -0.56 -5.48
CA VAL A 163 -2.66 0.44 -5.76
C VAL A 163 -1.54 -0.15 -6.61
N SER A 164 -1.02 -1.32 -6.24
CA SER A 164 0.06 -2.00 -6.99
C SER A 164 -0.34 -2.30 -8.43
N MET A 165 -1.55 -2.84 -8.66
CA MET A 165 -2.08 -3.08 -10.00
C MET A 165 -2.21 -1.78 -10.81
N THR A 166 -2.69 -0.70 -10.17
CA THR A 166 -2.80 0.62 -10.82
C THR A 166 -1.43 1.14 -11.25
N LEU A 167 -0.42 1.05 -10.38
CA LEU A 167 0.95 1.47 -10.68
C LEU A 167 1.56 0.67 -11.82
N HIS A 168 1.31 -0.63 -11.89
CA HIS A 168 1.77 -1.49 -12.99
C HIS A 168 1.11 -1.11 -14.32
N VAL A 169 -0.22 -0.98 -14.33
CA VAL A 169 -0.94 -0.57 -15.55
C VAL A 169 -0.50 0.80 -16.01
N ALA A 170 -0.26 1.73 -15.08
CA ALA A 170 0.24 3.07 -15.38
C ALA A 170 1.71 3.11 -15.82
N GLN A 171 2.47 2.03 -15.61
CA GLN A 171 3.94 2.01 -15.75
C GLN A 171 4.60 3.15 -14.98
N MET A 172 4.18 3.33 -13.71
CA MET A 172 4.68 4.41 -12.87
C MET A 172 6.18 4.25 -12.62
N PRO A 173 7.02 5.21 -13.02
CA PRO A 173 8.45 5.12 -12.80
C PRO A 173 8.81 5.40 -11.35
N LEU A 174 9.95 4.89 -10.92
CA LEU A 174 10.61 5.35 -9.70
C LEU A 174 11.10 6.80 -9.88
N PRO A 175 11.26 7.55 -8.79
CA PRO A 175 11.91 8.86 -8.85
C PRO A 175 13.30 8.77 -9.48
N ALA A 176 13.72 9.86 -10.14
CA ALA A 176 15.02 9.92 -10.80
C ALA A 176 16.16 9.58 -9.81
N GLY A 177 17.09 8.73 -10.23
CA GLY A 177 18.23 8.30 -9.42
C GLY A 177 17.95 7.20 -8.40
N VAL A 178 16.68 6.76 -8.26
CA VAL A 178 16.33 5.65 -7.36
C VAL A 178 16.50 4.31 -8.09
N MET A 179 17.30 3.43 -7.49
CA MET A 179 17.44 2.04 -7.96
C MET A 179 16.21 1.21 -7.57
N PRO A 180 15.77 0.27 -8.44
CA PRO A 180 14.68 -0.64 -8.12
C PRO A 180 14.94 -1.41 -6.81
N PRO A 181 14.07 -1.29 -5.79
CA PRO A 181 14.28 -1.96 -4.51
C PRO A 181 13.98 -3.46 -4.55
N LEU A 182 13.23 -3.91 -5.54
CA LEU A 182 12.84 -5.31 -5.70
C LEU A 182 13.57 -5.93 -6.90
N LYS A 183 14.05 -7.17 -6.69
CA LYS A 183 14.64 -8.02 -7.74
C LYS A 183 13.61 -8.96 -8.34
#